data_f6257f341a907c07756ac64d5c5e6ce4
#
_entry.id   f6257f341a907c07756ac64d5c5e6ce4
#
_cell.length_a   1.000
_cell.length_b   1.000
_cell.length_c   1.000
_cell.angle_alpha   90.00
_cell.angle_beta   90.00
_cell.angle_gamma   90.00
#
_symmetry.space_group_name_H-M   'P 1'
#
loop_
_entity.id
_entity.type
_entity.pdbx_description
1 polymer ?
#
loop_
_entity_poly.entity_id
_entity_poly.type
_entity_poly.pdbx_seq_one_letter_code
_entity_poly.pdbx_strand_id
1 'polypeptide(L)'
;MYLRRESILGILYLDVMNKCLLLLVVCICFVSCNSNKPHYITDFQETNTRVTYALSENTTSYIKSLSIFEEQDGKGHLVMASNNAPEIYVYDMSSQKLEKTIVYQREGADGVGPKVGGVLMVNWDCIYLPSLFVPEISQIDSAGHRKKVIPFISDDEGYPFIMTRSVTGAPMYLIEDELYCIQTVNPRLGKDMATDSSVGMKINLKTGEAEAFDFCYPSKLSPDYNSPSLGIETKVSRCYNGRDFIYSFAFDEDLYLVSKDHKQVRRIPARSRYIDELNIPDKIPSDFKLATKQMCEQPFYGDIIYDKYREVYYRIVYPRENLSLEESFSDLWQSGRSRFSIIILDKDFHIIGETLFPENHYRSDLYYVTSEGLFISDSHYKKPDNDEDVLSFRLFMIGASN
;
A
#
# COMPACT_ATOMS: atom_id res chain seq x y z
N MET A 1 13.73 67.21 45.00
CA MET A 1 13.83 67.15 43.51
C MET A 1 14.69 65.97 43.00
N TYR A 2 15.19 65.11 43.86
CA TYR A 2 16.09 63.99 43.52
C TYR A 2 15.35 62.63 43.34
N LEU A 3 14.19 62.44 43.94
CA LEU A 3 13.45 61.19 43.90
C LEU A 3 12.62 60.91 42.60
N ARG A 4 12.53 61.89 41.70
CA ARG A 4 11.77 61.72 40.42
C ARG A 4 12.64 61.28 39.23
N ARG A 5 13.95 61.31 39.34
CA ARG A 5 14.86 60.91 38.26
C ARG A 5 15.15 59.41 38.22
N GLU A 6 15.17 58.75 39.36
CA GLU A 6 15.47 57.30 39.43
C GLU A 6 14.29 56.45 38.94
N SER A 7 13.03 56.90 39.16
CA SER A 7 11.85 56.17 38.65
C SER A 7 11.69 56.23 37.11
N ILE A 8 12.16 57.30 36.49
CA ILE A 8 12.09 57.45 35.02
C ILE A 8 13.17 56.62 34.33
N LEU A 9 14.36 56.52 34.89
CA LEU A 9 15.43 55.66 34.36
C LEU A 9 15.04 54.15 34.49
N GLY A 10 14.42 53.75 35.60
CA GLY A 10 13.95 52.38 35.80
C GLY A 10 12.88 51.97 34.80
N ILE A 11 11.94 52.88 34.52
CA ILE A 11 10.87 52.64 33.51
C ILE A 11 11.44 52.56 32.10
N LEU A 12 12.40 53.41 31.73
CA LEU A 12 13.08 53.34 30.43
C LEU A 12 13.91 52.08 30.28
N TYR A 13 14.55 51.58 31.33
CA TYR A 13 15.34 50.36 31.30
C TYR A 13 14.45 49.10 31.13
N LEU A 14 13.29 49.08 31.80
CA LEU A 14 12.30 47.99 31.61
C LEU A 14 11.70 47.99 30.20
N ASP A 15 11.42 49.16 29.64
CA ASP A 15 10.84 49.26 28.25
C ASP A 15 11.85 48.84 27.18
N VAL A 16 13.13 49.17 27.35
CA VAL A 16 14.23 48.70 26.48
C VAL A 16 14.47 47.19 26.64
N MET A 17 14.48 46.67 27.87
CA MET A 17 14.59 45.21 28.08
C MET A 17 13.42 44.45 27.48
N ASN A 18 12.18 44.92 27.65
CA ASN A 18 11.01 44.25 27.05
C ASN A 18 11.03 44.30 25.51
N LYS A 19 11.51 45.38 24.91
CA LYS A 19 11.69 45.49 23.47
C LYS A 19 12.81 44.60 22.95
N CYS A 20 13.92 44.48 23.68
CA CYS A 20 14.98 43.52 23.36
C CYS A 20 14.52 42.07 23.52
N LEU A 21 13.75 41.73 24.57
CA LEU A 21 13.18 40.41 24.78
C LEU A 21 12.17 40.04 23.69
N LEU A 22 11.31 41.03 23.26
CA LEU A 22 10.39 40.82 22.18
C LEU A 22 11.10 40.62 20.82
N LEU A 23 12.18 41.35 20.55
CA LEU A 23 13.03 41.14 19.39
C LEU A 23 13.72 39.79 19.39
N LEU A 24 14.19 39.32 20.57
CA LEU A 24 14.81 38.01 20.71
C LEU A 24 13.78 36.87 20.45
N VAL A 25 12.57 37.00 20.98
CA VAL A 25 11.47 36.03 20.72
C VAL A 25 11.06 36.02 19.26
N VAL A 26 10.97 37.18 18.62
CA VAL A 26 10.69 37.28 17.19
C VAL A 26 11.83 36.67 16.34
N CYS A 27 13.10 36.91 16.71
CA CYS A 27 14.24 36.26 16.02
C CYS A 27 14.24 34.74 16.20
N ILE A 28 13.87 34.22 17.37
CA ILE A 28 13.76 32.78 17.61
C ILE A 28 12.62 32.16 16.78
N CYS A 29 11.51 32.88 16.60
CA CYS A 29 10.41 32.43 15.72
C CYS A 29 10.80 32.42 14.24
N PHE A 30 11.70 33.27 13.78
CA PHE A 30 12.19 33.26 12.38
C PHE A 30 13.25 32.20 12.09
N VAL A 31 13.95 31.70 13.09
CA VAL A 31 14.94 30.60 12.91
C VAL A 31 14.27 29.23 12.86
N SER A 32 12.98 29.11 13.25
CA SER A 32 12.22 27.86 13.24
C SER A 32 11.51 27.53 11.93
N CYS A 33 11.60 28.38 10.90
CA CYS A 33 11.18 28.02 9.54
C CYS A 33 12.36 27.47 8.73
N ASN A 34 13.02 26.45 9.23
CA ASN A 34 13.74 25.54 8.37
C ASN A 34 12.68 24.75 7.60
N SER A 35 12.34 25.16 6.40
CA SER A 35 11.68 24.30 5.44
C SER A 35 12.60 23.09 5.28
N ASN A 36 12.28 21.98 5.94
CA ASN A 36 12.91 20.68 5.70
C ASN A 36 12.54 20.28 4.27
N LYS A 37 13.21 20.88 3.29
CA LYS A 37 13.13 20.37 1.91
C LYS A 37 13.70 18.97 1.96
N PRO A 38 13.04 17.98 1.35
CA PRO A 38 13.56 16.64 1.28
C PRO A 38 15.00 16.68 0.74
N HIS A 39 15.91 16.05 1.46
CA HIS A 39 17.30 15.95 1.03
C HIS A 39 17.48 14.64 0.27
N TYR A 40 17.32 14.69 -1.05
CA TYR A 40 17.48 13.55 -1.93
C TYR A 40 18.97 13.17 -2.03
N ILE A 41 19.38 12.19 -1.21
CA ILE A 41 20.77 11.68 -1.15
C ILE A 41 20.89 10.28 -1.73
N THR A 42 19.76 9.64 -2.05
CA THR A 42 19.71 8.28 -2.56
C THR A 42 18.80 8.18 -3.77
N ASP A 43 19.10 7.22 -4.64
CA ASP A 43 18.24 6.80 -5.75
C ASP A 43 18.28 5.27 -5.87
N PHE A 44 17.27 4.69 -6.54
CA PHE A 44 17.34 3.31 -6.97
C PHE A 44 18.30 3.16 -8.14
N GLN A 45 19.20 2.21 -8.01
CA GLN A 45 20.12 1.80 -9.06
C GLN A 45 19.72 0.40 -9.54
N GLU A 46 19.41 0.29 -10.83
CA GLU A 46 19.17 -0.98 -11.47
C GLU A 46 20.48 -1.78 -11.51
N THR A 47 20.40 -3.07 -11.15
CA THR A 47 21.53 -3.99 -11.26
C THR A 47 21.42 -4.86 -12.50
N ASN A 48 22.45 -5.63 -12.81
CA ASN A 48 22.40 -6.65 -13.88
C ASN A 48 21.64 -7.92 -13.45
N THR A 49 21.23 -8.03 -12.19
CA THR A 49 20.52 -9.21 -11.69
C THR A 49 19.08 -9.22 -12.20
N ARG A 50 18.74 -10.27 -12.90
CA ARG A 50 17.37 -10.56 -13.38
C ARG A 50 17.01 -11.99 -12.99
N VAL A 51 15.84 -12.18 -12.42
CA VAL A 51 15.28 -13.50 -12.09
C VAL A 51 14.01 -13.72 -12.91
N THR A 52 13.75 -14.98 -13.28
CA THR A 52 12.62 -15.33 -14.14
C THR A 52 11.91 -16.55 -13.60
N TYR A 53 10.57 -16.50 -13.64
CA TYR A 53 9.70 -17.57 -13.23
C TYR A 53 8.81 -17.96 -14.42
N ALA A 54 8.94 -19.19 -14.88
CA ALA A 54 8.09 -19.71 -15.95
C ALA A 54 6.65 -19.82 -15.44
N LEU A 55 5.69 -19.25 -16.15
CA LEU A 55 4.28 -19.36 -15.84
C LEU A 55 3.73 -20.69 -16.34
N SER A 56 2.72 -21.23 -15.69
CA SER A 56 2.03 -22.44 -16.16
C SER A 56 1.02 -22.07 -17.23
N GLU A 57 0.59 -23.05 -18.04
CA GLU A 57 -0.41 -22.87 -19.12
C GLU A 57 -1.73 -22.22 -18.66
N ASN A 58 -2.09 -22.37 -17.37
CA ASN A 58 -3.30 -21.81 -16.79
C ASN A 58 -3.10 -20.43 -16.16
N THR A 59 -1.88 -19.89 -16.19
CA THR A 59 -1.54 -18.62 -15.55
C THR A 59 -1.32 -17.55 -16.60
N THR A 60 -1.87 -16.38 -16.34
CA THR A 60 -1.51 -15.17 -17.08
C THR A 60 -0.56 -14.33 -16.27
N SER A 61 0.16 -13.41 -16.90
CA SER A 61 0.99 -12.41 -16.20
C SER A 61 0.19 -11.48 -15.28
N TYR A 62 -1.15 -11.58 -15.32
CA TYR A 62 -2.04 -10.81 -14.44
C TYR A 62 -2.15 -11.48 -13.07
N ILE A 63 -1.21 -11.15 -12.19
CA ILE A 63 -1.12 -11.63 -10.82
C ILE A 63 -1.56 -10.50 -9.87
N LYS A 64 -2.52 -10.75 -8.98
CA LYS A 64 -2.97 -9.77 -7.96
C LYS A 64 -2.35 -9.98 -6.60
N SER A 65 -1.92 -11.18 -6.32
CA SER A 65 -1.34 -11.53 -5.03
C SER A 65 0.01 -12.18 -5.26
N LEU A 66 1.04 -11.44 -4.88
CA LEU A 66 2.43 -11.85 -4.88
C LEU A 66 2.97 -11.62 -3.47
N SER A 67 3.56 -12.64 -2.88
CA SER A 67 4.16 -12.56 -1.55
C SER A 67 5.35 -13.50 -1.41
N ILE A 68 6.17 -13.26 -0.40
CA ILE A 68 7.23 -14.18 0.01
C ILE A 68 6.73 -14.98 1.20
N PHE A 69 6.97 -16.28 1.16
CA PHE A 69 6.88 -17.19 2.30
C PHE A 69 8.28 -17.72 2.60
N GLU A 70 8.73 -17.61 3.85
CA GLU A 70 10.01 -18.12 4.32
C GLU A 70 9.77 -19.30 5.28
N GLU A 71 10.41 -20.44 5.03
CA GLU A 71 10.39 -21.59 5.94
C GLU A 71 11.30 -21.34 7.16
N GLN A 72 11.16 -22.17 8.19
CA GLN A 72 11.95 -22.01 9.42
C GLN A 72 13.47 -22.19 9.21
N ASP A 73 13.86 -22.93 8.19
CA ASP A 73 15.26 -23.12 7.79
C ASP A 73 15.81 -21.97 6.93
N GLY A 74 14.98 -20.99 6.62
CA GLY A 74 15.33 -19.82 5.80
C GLY A 74 15.13 -20.01 4.30
N LYS A 75 14.57 -21.15 3.85
CA LYS A 75 14.21 -21.33 2.44
C LYS A 75 13.08 -20.38 2.04
N GLY A 76 13.33 -19.53 1.05
CA GLY A 76 12.36 -18.56 0.54
C GLY A 76 11.57 -19.08 -0.64
N HIS A 77 10.28 -18.77 -0.64
CA HIS A 77 9.35 -19.11 -1.71
C HIS A 77 8.62 -17.86 -2.20
N LEU A 78 8.48 -17.73 -3.53
CA LEU A 78 7.61 -16.75 -4.13
C LEU A 78 6.24 -17.37 -4.35
N VAL A 79 5.22 -16.78 -3.74
CA VAL A 79 3.83 -17.27 -3.76
C VAL A 79 2.99 -16.35 -4.64
N MET A 80 2.34 -16.92 -5.64
CA MET A 80 1.47 -16.22 -6.59
C MET A 80 0.08 -16.84 -6.59
N ALA A 81 -0.97 -16.03 -6.42
CA ALA A 81 -2.34 -16.49 -6.63
C ALA A 81 -2.81 -16.16 -8.04
N SER A 82 -3.29 -17.17 -8.75
CA SER A 82 -3.90 -17.01 -10.07
C SER A 82 -5.22 -16.22 -9.96
N ASN A 83 -5.49 -15.35 -10.94
CA ASN A 83 -6.78 -14.70 -11.05
C ASN A 83 -7.84 -15.53 -11.78
N ASN A 84 -7.41 -16.43 -12.63
CA ASN A 84 -8.28 -17.15 -13.57
C ASN A 84 -8.58 -18.56 -13.10
N ALA A 85 -7.59 -19.24 -12.55
CA ALA A 85 -7.70 -20.61 -12.05
C ALA A 85 -7.75 -20.64 -10.50
N PRO A 86 -8.38 -21.67 -9.89
CA PRO A 86 -8.33 -21.86 -8.43
C PRO A 86 -6.98 -22.48 -8.02
N GLU A 87 -5.91 -21.76 -8.29
CA GLU A 87 -4.54 -22.24 -8.16
C GLU A 87 -3.64 -21.21 -7.48
N ILE A 88 -2.74 -21.72 -6.64
CA ILE A 88 -1.64 -20.98 -6.03
C ILE A 88 -0.35 -21.61 -6.49
N TYR A 89 0.54 -20.82 -7.05
CA TYR A 89 1.85 -21.26 -7.50
C TYR A 89 2.91 -20.89 -6.48
N VAL A 90 3.70 -21.86 -6.07
CA VAL A 90 4.79 -21.68 -5.10
C VAL A 90 6.10 -22.02 -5.81
N TYR A 91 6.94 -20.99 -5.98
CA TYR A 91 8.25 -21.12 -6.63
C TYR A 91 9.35 -21.09 -5.56
N ASP A 92 10.33 -21.95 -5.71
CA ASP A 92 11.59 -21.87 -4.96
C ASP A 92 12.40 -20.66 -5.47
N MET A 93 12.69 -19.71 -4.59
CA MET A 93 13.36 -18.46 -4.97
C MET A 93 14.82 -18.67 -5.38
N SER A 94 15.48 -19.68 -4.86
CA SER A 94 16.91 -19.96 -5.15
C SER A 94 17.10 -20.57 -6.53
N SER A 95 16.24 -21.51 -6.91
CA SER A 95 16.28 -22.20 -8.20
C SER A 95 15.38 -21.56 -9.26
N GLN A 96 14.47 -20.66 -8.87
CA GLN A 96 13.46 -20.02 -9.71
C GLN A 96 12.50 -21.03 -10.37
N LYS A 97 12.37 -22.23 -9.81
CA LYS A 97 11.51 -23.29 -10.35
C LYS A 97 10.19 -23.37 -9.60
N LEU A 98 9.14 -23.69 -10.33
CA LEU A 98 7.85 -24.05 -9.75
C LEU A 98 8.04 -25.30 -8.88
N GLU A 99 7.84 -25.15 -7.57
CA GLU A 99 7.96 -26.24 -6.62
C GLU A 99 6.62 -26.93 -6.42
N LYS A 100 5.55 -26.14 -6.36
CA LYS A 100 4.21 -26.68 -6.14
C LYS A 100 3.12 -25.80 -6.73
N THR A 101 2.12 -26.46 -7.34
CA THR A 101 0.83 -25.87 -7.63
C THR A 101 -0.18 -26.41 -6.61
N ILE A 102 -0.81 -25.51 -5.85
CA ILE A 102 -1.85 -25.84 -4.89
C ILE A 102 -3.19 -25.55 -5.56
N VAL A 103 -3.94 -26.59 -5.87
CA VAL A 103 -5.26 -26.49 -6.48
C VAL A 103 -6.31 -26.57 -5.39
N TYR A 104 -7.17 -25.57 -5.28
CA TYR A 104 -8.28 -25.57 -4.32
C TYR A 104 -9.64 -25.66 -5.05
N GLN A 105 -10.65 -26.12 -4.34
CA GLN A 105 -11.99 -26.27 -4.90
C GLN A 105 -12.79 -24.98 -4.73
N ARG A 106 -13.58 -24.62 -5.76
CA ARG A 106 -14.55 -23.49 -5.65
C ARG A 106 -15.84 -23.91 -4.96
N GLU A 107 -16.26 -25.15 -5.17
CA GLU A 107 -17.53 -25.72 -4.69
C GLU A 107 -17.31 -27.06 -4.01
N GLY A 108 -18.34 -27.59 -3.35
CA GLY A 108 -18.30 -28.86 -2.65
C GLY A 108 -17.81 -28.75 -1.21
N ALA A 109 -17.42 -29.89 -0.61
CA ALA A 109 -17.02 -29.97 0.80
C ALA A 109 -15.78 -29.12 1.10
N ASP A 110 -14.82 -29.05 0.19
CA ASP A 110 -13.59 -28.27 0.28
C ASP A 110 -13.69 -26.91 -0.44
N GLY A 111 -14.90 -26.50 -0.90
CA GLY A 111 -15.11 -25.29 -1.64
C GLY A 111 -14.80 -24.03 -0.83
N VAL A 112 -13.99 -23.10 -1.40
CA VAL A 112 -13.61 -21.81 -0.79
C VAL A 112 -14.40 -20.65 -1.38
N GLY A 113 -15.39 -20.93 -2.22
CA GLY A 113 -16.19 -19.93 -2.91
C GLY A 113 -15.71 -19.63 -4.35
N PRO A 114 -16.51 -18.88 -5.10
CA PRO A 114 -16.31 -18.72 -6.55
C PRO A 114 -15.07 -17.88 -6.89
N LYS A 115 -14.63 -16.98 -5.98
CA LYS A 115 -13.46 -16.13 -6.19
C LYS A 115 -12.83 -15.73 -4.87
N VAL A 116 -11.52 -15.90 -4.78
CA VAL A 116 -10.72 -15.46 -3.64
C VAL A 116 -10.08 -14.09 -3.89
N GLY A 117 -9.83 -13.37 -2.82
CA GLY A 117 -9.22 -12.03 -2.80
C GLY A 117 -7.71 -12.03 -2.63
N GLY A 118 -7.03 -13.10 -3.05
CA GLY A 118 -5.59 -13.29 -2.86
C GLY A 118 -5.26 -14.36 -1.83
N VAL A 119 -4.03 -14.37 -1.33
CA VAL A 119 -3.51 -15.44 -0.46
C VAL A 119 -2.63 -14.87 0.66
N LEU A 120 -2.71 -15.48 1.84
CA LEU A 120 -1.70 -15.41 2.88
C LEU A 120 -1.22 -16.82 3.18
N MET A 121 0.00 -17.14 2.77
CA MET A 121 0.65 -18.40 3.11
C MET A 121 1.51 -18.21 4.35
N VAL A 122 1.16 -18.90 5.43
CA VAL A 122 1.91 -18.88 6.70
C VAL A 122 2.87 -20.06 6.77
N ASN A 123 2.41 -21.23 6.34
CA ASN A 123 3.19 -22.44 6.14
C ASN A 123 2.40 -23.38 5.22
N TRP A 124 2.96 -24.56 4.91
CA TRP A 124 2.37 -25.56 4.01
C TRP A 124 1.00 -26.10 4.47
N ASP A 125 0.72 -26.08 5.76
CA ASP A 125 -0.54 -26.57 6.36
C ASP A 125 -1.50 -25.42 6.74
N CYS A 126 -1.09 -24.17 6.50
CA CYS A 126 -1.85 -23.00 6.92
C CYS A 126 -1.79 -21.91 5.85
N ILE A 127 -2.78 -21.88 4.98
CA ILE A 127 -2.94 -20.95 3.88
C ILE A 127 -4.33 -20.33 3.98
N TYR A 128 -4.42 -19.00 4.09
CA TYR A 128 -5.65 -18.27 4.21
C TYR A 128 -6.10 -17.66 2.89
N LEU A 129 -7.35 -17.93 2.51
CA LEU A 129 -7.99 -17.48 1.28
C LEU A 129 -9.24 -16.64 1.63
N PRO A 130 -9.17 -15.30 1.57
CA PRO A 130 -10.32 -14.45 1.78
C PRO A 130 -11.29 -14.55 0.59
N SER A 131 -12.58 -14.69 0.85
CA SER A 131 -13.62 -14.67 -0.19
C SER A 131 -13.94 -13.24 -0.63
N LEU A 132 -14.20 -13.04 -1.94
CA LEU A 132 -14.68 -11.76 -2.49
C LEU A 132 -16.20 -11.65 -2.56
N PHE A 133 -16.96 -12.68 -2.16
CA PHE A 133 -18.42 -12.70 -2.29
C PHE A 133 -19.15 -12.88 -0.96
N VAL A 134 -18.48 -13.51 -0.02
CA VAL A 134 -19.05 -13.76 1.31
C VAL A 134 -18.04 -13.33 2.39
N PRO A 135 -18.53 -12.83 3.54
CA PRO A 135 -17.65 -12.36 4.61
C PRO A 135 -17.03 -13.55 5.37
N GLU A 136 -16.12 -14.26 4.73
CA GLU A 136 -15.41 -15.40 5.30
C GLU A 136 -13.99 -15.54 4.75
N ILE A 137 -13.14 -16.17 5.51
CA ILE A 137 -11.79 -16.59 5.12
C ILE A 137 -11.71 -18.10 5.25
N SER A 138 -11.34 -18.79 4.17
CA SER A 138 -11.05 -20.23 4.22
C SER A 138 -9.58 -20.46 4.56
N GLN A 139 -9.32 -21.38 5.49
CA GLN A 139 -7.99 -21.93 5.72
C GLN A 139 -7.89 -23.27 4.98
N ILE A 140 -6.87 -23.42 4.15
CA ILE A 140 -6.54 -24.67 3.43
C ILE A 140 -5.14 -25.13 3.78
N ASP A 141 -4.85 -26.40 3.45
CA ASP A 141 -3.48 -26.95 3.42
C ASP A 141 -2.90 -26.91 1.99
N SER A 142 -1.66 -27.34 1.86
CA SER A 142 -0.95 -27.39 0.58
C SER A 142 -1.43 -28.53 -0.36
N ALA A 143 -2.38 -29.36 0.07
CA ALA A 143 -3.10 -30.29 -0.80
C ALA A 143 -4.39 -29.69 -1.33
N GLY A 144 -4.75 -28.46 -0.91
CA GLY A 144 -5.97 -27.77 -1.30
C GLY A 144 -7.20 -28.13 -0.47
N HIS A 145 -7.06 -28.93 0.58
CA HIS A 145 -8.17 -29.31 1.44
C HIS A 145 -8.51 -28.19 2.41
N ARG A 146 -9.78 -27.84 2.50
CA ARG A 146 -10.28 -26.84 3.43
C ARG A 146 -10.30 -27.37 4.86
N LYS A 147 -9.53 -26.78 5.74
CA LYS A 147 -9.43 -27.15 7.17
C LYS A 147 -10.43 -26.38 8.05
N LYS A 148 -10.66 -25.10 7.73
CA LYS A 148 -11.50 -24.22 8.55
C LYS A 148 -12.12 -23.14 7.69
N VAL A 149 -13.32 -22.71 8.06
CA VAL A 149 -13.95 -21.47 7.60
C VAL A 149 -14.00 -20.51 8.79
N ILE A 150 -13.60 -19.27 8.56
CA ILE A 150 -13.59 -18.19 9.56
C ILE A 150 -14.57 -17.13 9.07
N PRO A 151 -15.82 -17.13 9.54
CA PRO A 151 -16.79 -16.12 9.19
C PRO A 151 -16.53 -14.83 9.97
N PHE A 152 -16.86 -13.68 9.37
CA PHE A 152 -16.85 -12.37 10.00
C PHE A 152 -18.10 -11.61 9.54
N ILE A 153 -19.17 -11.62 10.34
CA ILE A 153 -20.52 -11.32 9.85
C ILE A 153 -20.98 -9.90 10.17
N SER A 154 -20.65 -9.36 11.34
CA SER A 154 -21.08 -8.02 11.75
C SER A 154 -20.13 -7.42 12.77
N ASP A 155 -20.08 -6.08 12.78
CA ASP A 155 -19.57 -5.32 13.91
C ASP A 155 -20.62 -5.23 15.04
N ASP A 156 -20.24 -4.61 16.17
CA ASP A 156 -21.11 -4.44 17.34
C ASP A 156 -22.36 -3.57 17.06
N GLU A 157 -22.37 -2.78 15.97
CA GLU A 157 -23.50 -1.95 15.54
C GLU A 157 -24.42 -2.65 14.53
N GLY A 158 -24.12 -3.89 14.16
CA GLY A 158 -24.90 -4.68 13.20
C GLY A 158 -24.62 -4.38 11.73
N TYR A 159 -23.59 -3.60 11.42
CA TYR A 159 -23.11 -3.44 10.06
C TYR A 159 -22.23 -4.64 9.69
N PRO A 160 -22.54 -5.35 8.59
CA PRO A 160 -21.70 -6.47 8.19
C PRO A 160 -20.33 -5.97 7.74
N PHE A 161 -19.30 -6.65 8.20
CA PHE A 161 -18.00 -6.56 7.53
C PHE A 161 -18.16 -6.94 6.06
N ILE A 162 -17.47 -6.20 5.19
CA ILE A 162 -17.61 -6.44 3.78
C ILE A 162 -16.58 -7.49 3.34
N MET A 163 -16.04 -7.33 2.17
CA MET A 163 -15.00 -8.20 1.65
C MET A 163 -13.64 -7.80 2.21
N THR A 164 -12.80 -8.79 2.48
CA THR A 164 -11.38 -8.59 2.70
C THR A 164 -10.57 -9.20 1.57
N ARG A 165 -9.30 -8.80 1.48
CA ARG A 165 -8.37 -9.29 0.48
C ARG A 165 -6.95 -9.37 1.05
N SER A 166 -6.12 -10.22 0.42
CA SER A 166 -4.70 -10.31 0.70
C SER A 166 -3.94 -10.19 -0.62
N VAL A 167 -3.66 -8.96 -1.02
CA VAL A 167 -2.98 -8.63 -2.29
C VAL A 167 -1.61 -8.03 -2.00
N THR A 168 -0.73 -7.94 -3.00
CA THR A 168 0.66 -7.47 -2.87
C THR A 168 0.77 -6.18 -2.06
N GLY A 169 0.02 -5.14 -2.42
CA GLY A 169 0.08 -3.84 -1.73
C GLY A 169 -0.78 -3.74 -0.46
N ALA A 170 -1.58 -4.75 -0.14
CA ALA A 170 -2.45 -4.77 1.05
C ALA A 170 -2.62 -6.20 1.56
N PRO A 171 -1.53 -6.83 2.06
CA PRO A 171 -1.58 -8.20 2.54
C PRO A 171 -2.34 -8.31 3.87
N MET A 172 -2.91 -9.49 4.12
CA MET A 172 -3.27 -9.89 5.47
C MET A 172 -2.01 -10.19 6.27
N TYR A 173 -2.09 -10.02 7.59
CA TYR A 173 -1.01 -10.37 8.51
C TYR A 173 -1.55 -11.29 9.59
N LEU A 174 -0.86 -12.39 9.84
CA LEU A 174 -1.05 -13.19 11.05
C LEU A 174 -0.02 -12.73 12.08
N ILE A 175 -0.49 -12.13 13.17
CA ILE A 175 0.35 -11.67 14.27
C ILE A 175 -0.16 -12.37 15.53
N GLU A 176 0.66 -13.24 16.11
CA GLU A 176 0.24 -14.14 17.18
C GLU A 176 -0.95 -15.00 16.74
N ASP A 177 -2.10 -14.88 17.37
CA ASP A 177 -3.33 -15.61 17.05
C ASP A 177 -4.40 -14.73 16.37
N GLU A 178 -4.02 -13.56 15.86
CA GLU A 178 -4.93 -12.59 15.24
C GLU A 178 -4.61 -12.39 13.76
N LEU A 179 -5.63 -12.50 12.90
CA LEU A 179 -5.56 -12.10 11.49
C LEU A 179 -5.95 -10.62 11.36
N TYR A 180 -5.01 -9.82 10.89
CA TYR A 180 -5.22 -8.41 10.57
C TYR A 180 -5.61 -8.27 9.10
N CYS A 181 -6.84 -7.90 8.85
CA CYS A 181 -7.46 -7.83 7.54
C CYS A 181 -7.73 -6.39 7.12
N ILE A 182 -7.59 -6.08 5.84
CA ILE A 182 -8.05 -4.81 5.29
C ILE A 182 -9.54 -4.88 4.94
N GLN A 183 -10.25 -3.78 5.09
CA GLN A 183 -11.65 -3.64 4.66
C GLN A 183 -11.75 -2.60 3.55
N THR A 184 -12.64 -2.83 2.60
CA THR A 184 -13.06 -1.78 1.69
C THR A 184 -14.09 -0.88 2.38
N VAL A 185 -14.31 0.32 1.86
CA VAL A 185 -15.39 1.19 2.36
C VAL A 185 -16.73 0.48 2.31
N ASN A 186 -17.56 0.71 3.33
CA ASN A 186 -18.87 0.10 3.44
C ASN A 186 -19.94 0.94 2.72
N PRO A 187 -20.46 0.53 1.56
CA PRO A 187 -21.44 1.31 0.80
C PRO A 187 -22.79 1.46 1.52
N ARG A 188 -23.05 0.71 2.59
CA ARG A 188 -24.26 0.82 3.38
C ARG A 188 -24.28 2.03 4.30
N LEU A 189 -23.12 2.62 4.58
CA LEU A 189 -23.00 3.85 5.38
C LEU A 189 -23.42 5.12 4.62
N GLY A 190 -23.80 5.00 3.34
CA GLY A 190 -24.28 6.10 2.53
C GLY A 190 -23.24 7.22 2.37
N LYS A 191 -23.62 8.49 2.60
CA LYS A 191 -22.73 9.65 2.40
C LYS A 191 -21.51 9.67 3.33
N ASP A 192 -21.58 9.00 4.46
CA ASP A 192 -20.50 8.97 5.46
C ASP A 192 -19.59 7.73 5.27
N MET A 193 -19.80 7.00 4.18
CA MET A 193 -19.13 5.74 3.84
C MET A 193 -17.60 5.80 4.00
N ALA A 194 -16.95 6.85 3.51
CA ALA A 194 -15.50 6.93 3.60
C ALA A 194 -15.01 7.30 5.02
N THR A 195 -15.75 8.16 5.74
CA THR A 195 -15.36 8.61 7.09
C THR A 195 -15.66 7.60 8.18
N ASP A 196 -16.73 6.84 8.02
CA ASP A 196 -17.22 5.94 9.04
C ASP A 196 -16.83 4.48 8.78
N SER A 197 -16.26 4.19 7.60
CA SER A 197 -15.70 2.87 7.33
C SER A 197 -14.36 2.68 8.00
N SER A 198 -14.26 1.68 8.87
CA SER A 198 -12.96 1.20 9.34
C SER A 198 -12.07 0.76 8.18
N VAL A 199 -10.78 1.06 8.24
CA VAL A 199 -9.81 0.60 7.23
C VAL A 199 -9.56 -0.91 7.29
N GLY A 200 -10.00 -1.57 8.36
CA GLY A 200 -9.79 -3.00 8.52
C GLY A 200 -10.38 -3.57 9.80
N MET A 201 -10.09 -4.82 10.02
CA MET A 201 -10.51 -5.56 11.19
C MET A 201 -9.41 -6.53 11.61
N LYS A 202 -9.46 -7.00 12.85
CA LYS A 202 -8.72 -8.16 13.31
C LYS A 202 -9.69 -9.28 13.67
N ILE A 203 -9.26 -10.51 13.45
CA ILE A 203 -10.05 -11.71 13.77
C ILE A 203 -9.20 -12.58 14.69
N ASN A 204 -9.69 -12.84 15.89
CA ASN A 204 -9.05 -13.76 16.81
C ASN A 204 -9.30 -15.22 16.35
N LEU A 205 -8.26 -15.95 16.02
CA LEU A 205 -8.38 -17.31 15.47
C LEU A 205 -8.81 -18.35 16.51
N LYS A 206 -8.68 -18.06 17.82
CA LYS A 206 -9.09 -18.95 18.91
C LYS A 206 -10.56 -18.81 19.24
N THR A 207 -11.05 -17.56 19.31
CA THR A 207 -12.45 -17.28 19.65
C THR A 207 -13.35 -17.17 18.43
N GLY A 208 -12.80 -16.79 17.28
CA GLY A 208 -13.54 -16.48 16.05
C GLY A 208 -14.17 -15.07 16.05
N GLU A 209 -13.90 -14.27 17.09
CA GLU A 209 -14.41 -12.89 17.18
C GLU A 209 -13.68 -11.98 16.20
N ALA A 210 -14.45 -11.16 15.50
CA ALA A 210 -13.94 -10.11 14.61
C ALA A 210 -14.23 -8.75 15.23
N GLU A 211 -13.24 -7.86 15.21
CA GLU A 211 -13.31 -6.50 15.76
C GLU A 211 -12.84 -5.51 14.69
N ALA A 212 -13.64 -4.49 14.38
CA ALA A 212 -13.25 -3.40 13.49
C ALA A 212 -12.17 -2.55 14.14
N PHE A 213 -11.30 -1.96 13.32
CA PHE A 213 -10.34 -0.98 13.84
C PHE A 213 -11.01 0.36 14.09
N ASP A 214 -10.55 1.08 15.13
CA ASP A 214 -10.96 2.46 15.39
C ASP A 214 -10.49 3.44 14.30
N PHE A 215 -9.48 3.05 13.53
CA PHE A 215 -8.94 3.85 12.43
C PHE A 215 -9.81 3.72 11.18
N CYS A 216 -10.43 4.84 10.78
CA CYS A 216 -11.26 4.95 9.59
C CYS A 216 -10.51 5.60 8.42
N TYR A 217 -11.13 5.59 7.24
CA TYR A 217 -10.60 6.29 6.07
C TYR A 217 -10.54 7.80 6.34
N PRO A 218 -9.51 8.51 5.85
CA PRO A 218 -9.37 9.95 6.06
C PRO A 218 -10.58 10.73 5.50
N SER A 219 -11.12 11.70 6.27
CA SER A 219 -12.31 12.46 5.90
C SER A 219 -12.20 13.21 4.57
N LYS A 220 -10.99 13.64 4.19
CA LYS A 220 -10.74 14.28 2.90
C LYS A 220 -10.95 13.36 1.70
N LEU A 221 -11.04 12.05 1.93
CA LEU A 221 -11.33 11.05 0.90
C LEU A 221 -12.82 10.74 0.80
N SER A 222 -13.67 11.39 1.62
CA SER A 222 -15.11 11.24 1.53
C SER A 222 -15.59 11.78 0.19
N PRO A 223 -16.11 10.92 -0.71
CA PRO A 223 -16.67 11.42 -1.96
C PRO A 223 -17.88 12.28 -1.65
N ASP A 224 -18.04 13.39 -2.37
CA ASP A 224 -19.35 14.02 -2.43
C ASP A 224 -20.27 13.06 -3.17
N TYR A 225 -21.29 12.55 -2.48
CA TYR A 225 -22.22 11.55 -3.00
C TYR A 225 -22.98 11.96 -4.26
N ASN A 226 -22.98 13.25 -4.57
CA ASN A 226 -23.52 13.78 -5.81
C ASN A 226 -22.56 13.61 -6.99
N SER A 227 -21.31 13.21 -6.72
CA SER A 227 -20.31 12.92 -7.76
C SER A 227 -20.08 11.41 -7.84
N PRO A 228 -20.17 10.81 -9.02
CA PRO A 228 -19.85 9.39 -9.18
C PRO A 228 -18.39 9.14 -8.83
N SER A 229 -18.15 8.18 -7.94
CA SER A 229 -16.83 7.75 -7.49
C SER A 229 -16.10 6.95 -8.56
N LEU A 230 -14.80 7.19 -8.75
CA LEU A 230 -13.93 6.33 -9.57
C LEU A 230 -13.57 5.03 -8.86
N GLY A 231 -13.79 4.95 -7.54
CA GLY A 231 -13.36 3.82 -6.71
C GLY A 231 -11.86 3.80 -6.39
N ILE A 232 -11.07 4.64 -7.05
CA ILE A 232 -9.62 4.75 -6.79
C ILE A 232 -9.34 5.59 -5.55
N GLU A 233 -10.20 6.53 -5.20
CA GLU A 233 -10.10 7.38 -4.02
C GLU A 233 -10.14 6.60 -2.72
N THR A 234 -10.74 5.42 -2.73
CA THR A 234 -10.79 4.52 -1.58
C THR A 234 -9.69 3.45 -1.63
N LYS A 235 -8.79 3.51 -2.63
CA LYS A 235 -7.65 2.58 -2.68
C LYS A 235 -6.71 2.88 -1.52
N VAL A 236 -6.40 1.84 -0.76
CA VAL A 236 -5.48 1.87 0.37
C VAL A 236 -4.46 0.75 0.24
N SER A 237 -3.24 1.05 0.62
CA SER A 237 -2.14 0.11 0.77
C SER A 237 -1.61 0.18 2.19
N ARG A 238 -1.05 -0.92 2.69
CA ARG A 238 -0.40 -0.95 4.00
C ARG A 238 0.76 -1.93 4.05
N CYS A 239 1.72 -1.62 4.95
CA CYS A 239 2.72 -2.58 5.39
C CYS A 239 2.78 -2.61 6.93
N TYR A 240 3.42 -3.65 7.47
CA TYR A 240 3.67 -3.81 8.90
C TYR A 240 5.18 -3.93 9.12
N ASN A 241 5.73 -3.11 10.03
CA ASN A 241 7.17 -3.06 10.27
C ASN A 241 7.63 -3.90 11.48
N GLY A 242 6.76 -4.75 12.00
CA GLY A 242 7.00 -5.55 13.21
C GLY A 242 6.47 -4.91 14.49
N ARG A 243 6.12 -3.60 14.46
CA ARG A 243 5.57 -2.86 15.59
C ARG A 243 4.29 -2.11 15.23
N ASP A 244 4.32 -1.36 14.15
CA ASP A 244 3.24 -0.48 13.71
C ASP A 244 2.82 -0.80 12.27
N PHE A 245 1.60 -0.44 11.93
CA PHE A 245 1.11 -0.43 10.55
C PHE A 245 1.36 0.92 9.91
N ILE A 246 1.76 0.92 8.65
CA ILE A 246 1.92 2.12 7.84
C ILE A 246 0.91 2.05 6.70
N TYR A 247 0.05 3.07 6.59
CA TYR A 247 -0.98 3.17 5.56
C TYR A 247 -0.65 4.25 4.55
N SER A 248 -0.92 3.96 3.26
CA SER A 248 -0.86 4.89 2.15
C SER A 248 -2.22 4.91 1.45
N PHE A 249 -2.84 6.09 1.37
CA PHE A 249 -4.10 6.30 0.65
C PHE A 249 -3.84 6.95 -0.70
N ALA A 250 -4.64 6.61 -1.71
CA ALA A 250 -4.40 7.04 -3.08
C ALA A 250 -4.39 8.56 -3.25
N PHE A 251 -5.33 9.26 -2.62
CA PHE A 251 -5.45 10.73 -2.72
C PHE A 251 -5.03 11.44 -1.45
N ASP A 252 -4.04 10.90 -0.74
CA ASP A 252 -3.44 11.55 0.42
C ASP A 252 -1.91 11.59 0.30
N GLU A 253 -1.33 12.79 0.36
CA GLU A 253 0.12 12.95 0.35
C GLU A 253 0.80 12.46 1.62
N ASP A 254 0.06 12.35 2.73
CA ASP A 254 0.58 11.83 3.98
C ASP A 254 0.54 10.30 4.04
N LEU A 255 1.46 9.72 4.77
CA LEU A 255 1.37 8.38 5.33
C LEU A 255 0.75 8.42 6.72
N TYR A 256 0.20 7.30 7.14
CA TYR A 256 -0.35 7.15 8.49
C TYR A 256 0.38 6.04 9.21
N LEU A 257 1.12 6.39 10.25
CA LEU A 257 1.71 5.44 11.18
C LEU A 257 0.69 5.14 12.26
N VAL A 258 0.30 3.88 12.36
CA VAL A 258 -0.82 3.42 13.19
C VAL A 258 -0.33 2.30 14.11
N SER A 259 -0.56 2.44 15.41
CA SER A 259 -0.20 1.38 16.38
C SER A 259 -0.84 0.04 16.05
N LYS A 260 -0.26 -1.08 16.50
CA LYS A 260 -0.77 -2.43 16.23
C LYS A 260 -2.26 -2.58 16.62
N ASP A 261 -2.70 -1.94 17.69
CA ASP A 261 -4.09 -1.94 18.16
C ASP A 261 -5.01 -0.93 17.42
N HIS A 262 -4.48 -0.18 16.44
CA HIS A 262 -5.14 0.83 15.63
C HIS A 262 -5.80 1.99 16.41
N LYS A 263 -5.32 2.27 17.64
CA LYS A 263 -5.82 3.35 18.49
C LYS A 263 -5.01 4.64 18.40
N GLN A 264 -3.72 4.54 18.11
CA GLN A 264 -2.84 5.70 17.97
C GLN A 264 -2.47 5.90 16.50
N VAL A 265 -2.71 7.10 16.00
CA VAL A 265 -2.48 7.46 14.61
C VAL A 265 -1.59 8.71 14.54
N ARG A 266 -0.50 8.64 13.78
CA ARG A 266 0.37 9.77 13.46
C ARG A 266 0.46 9.96 11.96
N ARG A 267 0.18 11.17 11.48
CA ARG A 267 0.35 11.56 10.09
C ARG A 267 1.81 11.92 9.82
N ILE A 268 2.30 11.52 8.66
CA ILE A 268 3.68 11.68 8.24
C ILE A 268 3.67 12.28 6.82
N PRO A 269 4.14 13.52 6.63
CA PRO A 269 4.26 14.10 5.31
C PRO A 269 5.20 13.27 4.42
N ALA A 270 4.69 12.83 3.26
CA ALA A 270 5.45 12.01 2.32
C ALA A 270 5.10 12.37 0.86
N ARG A 271 5.12 13.68 0.56
CA ARG A 271 4.76 14.23 -0.75
C ARG A 271 5.83 13.92 -1.80
N SER A 272 5.38 13.46 -2.96
CA SER A 272 6.20 13.24 -4.15
C SER A 272 6.56 14.57 -4.82
N ARG A 273 7.76 14.64 -5.41
CA ARG A 273 8.17 15.73 -6.29
C ARG A 273 7.56 15.64 -7.70
N TYR A 274 6.90 14.54 -8.04
CA TYR A 274 6.29 14.31 -9.35
C TYR A 274 4.75 14.46 -9.34
N ILE A 275 4.17 14.86 -8.20
CA ILE A 275 2.75 15.22 -8.08
C ILE A 275 2.65 16.70 -7.68
N ASP A 276 2.23 17.55 -8.63
CA ASP A 276 2.00 18.95 -8.36
C ASP A 276 0.71 19.15 -7.59
N GLU A 277 -0.36 18.50 -8.00
CA GLU A 277 -1.70 18.62 -7.44
C GLU A 277 -2.40 17.29 -7.38
N LEU A 278 -3.03 17.00 -6.24
CA LEU A 278 -3.72 15.76 -5.95
C LEU A 278 -5.20 16.05 -5.69
N ASN A 279 -6.02 15.94 -6.74
CA ASN A 279 -7.44 16.24 -6.68
C ASN A 279 -8.28 15.05 -7.07
N ILE A 280 -9.30 14.78 -6.28
CA ILE A 280 -10.37 13.86 -6.68
C ILE A 280 -11.24 14.59 -7.71
N PRO A 281 -11.49 14.00 -8.89
CA PRO A 281 -12.29 14.67 -9.92
C PRO A 281 -13.73 14.93 -9.46
N ASP A 282 -14.21 16.15 -9.62
CA ASP A 282 -15.59 16.53 -9.29
C ASP A 282 -16.63 15.85 -10.19
N LYS A 283 -16.24 15.49 -11.41
CA LYS A 283 -17.13 14.87 -12.39
C LYS A 283 -16.43 13.72 -13.10
N ILE A 284 -17.18 12.66 -13.26
CA ILE A 284 -16.78 11.49 -14.03
C ILE A 284 -17.61 11.42 -15.30
N PRO A 285 -17.00 11.22 -16.47
CA PRO A 285 -17.73 11.00 -17.72
C PRO A 285 -18.73 9.85 -17.60
N SER A 286 -19.91 9.99 -18.20
CA SER A 286 -20.88 8.90 -18.29
C SER A 286 -20.46 7.81 -19.26
N ASP A 287 -19.60 8.13 -20.22
CA ASP A 287 -18.99 7.15 -21.11
C ASP A 287 -17.92 6.36 -20.36
N PHE A 288 -18.04 5.04 -20.36
CA PHE A 288 -17.16 4.13 -19.61
C PHE A 288 -15.68 4.25 -20.03
N LYS A 289 -15.42 4.39 -21.33
CA LYS A 289 -14.06 4.50 -21.85
C LYS A 289 -13.41 5.81 -21.43
N LEU A 290 -14.14 6.92 -21.47
CA LEU A 290 -13.68 8.22 -21.01
C LEU A 290 -13.48 8.24 -19.49
N ALA A 291 -14.37 7.62 -18.74
CA ALA A 291 -14.24 7.50 -17.28
C ALA A 291 -12.98 6.72 -16.90
N THR A 292 -12.75 5.58 -17.55
CA THR A 292 -11.56 4.73 -17.32
C THR A 292 -10.28 5.46 -17.74
N LYS A 293 -10.29 6.18 -18.86
CA LYS A 293 -9.19 7.05 -19.27
C LYS A 293 -8.89 8.08 -18.20
N GLN A 294 -9.89 8.85 -17.74
CA GLN A 294 -9.72 9.85 -16.71
C GLN A 294 -9.11 9.23 -15.43
N MET A 295 -9.59 8.07 -15.01
CA MET A 295 -9.03 7.33 -13.88
C MET A 295 -7.57 6.95 -14.10
N CYS A 296 -7.21 6.48 -15.30
CA CYS A 296 -5.83 6.13 -15.65
C CYS A 296 -4.89 7.34 -15.76
N GLU A 297 -5.38 8.53 -16.02
CA GLU A 297 -4.60 9.76 -16.11
C GLU A 297 -4.38 10.47 -14.76
N GLN A 298 -5.21 10.21 -13.75
CA GLN A 298 -5.12 10.90 -12.46
C GLN A 298 -3.81 10.54 -11.73
N PRO A 299 -3.14 11.53 -11.12
CA PRO A 299 -2.05 11.25 -10.21
C PRO A 299 -2.61 10.67 -8.91
N PHE A 300 -1.90 9.71 -8.33
CA PHE A 300 -2.24 9.16 -7.02
C PHE A 300 -1.05 8.45 -6.38
N TYR A 301 -1.15 8.19 -5.09
CA TYR A 301 -0.19 7.37 -4.35
C TYR A 301 -0.61 5.90 -4.36
N GLY A 302 0.35 5.05 -4.60
CA GLY A 302 0.19 3.60 -4.62
C GLY A 302 0.62 2.92 -3.33
N ASP A 303 1.27 1.79 -3.51
CA ASP A 303 1.62 0.89 -2.44
C ASP A 303 2.75 1.44 -1.56
N ILE A 304 2.67 1.11 -0.27
CA ILE A 304 3.73 1.32 0.72
C ILE A 304 4.36 -0.02 1.08
N ILE A 305 5.68 -0.10 1.01
CA ILE A 305 6.46 -1.31 1.17
C ILE A 305 7.46 -1.08 2.31
N TYR A 306 7.59 -2.03 3.22
CA TYR A 306 8.64 -2.02 4.23
C TYR A 306 9.78 -2.95 3.84
N ASP A 307 10.98 -2.41 3.76
CA ASP A 307 12.21 -3.18 3.59
C ASP A 307 12.83 -3.46 4.97
N LYS A 308 12.56 -4.65 5.49
CA LYS A 308 13.03 -5.09 6.81
C LYS A 308 14.55 -5.22 6.91
N TYR A 309 15.24 -5.36 5.77
CA TYR A 309 16.70 -5.58 5.74
C TYR A 309 17.49 -4.28 5.80
N ARG A 310 16.89 -3.19 5.26
CA ARG A 310 17.50 -1.85 5.21
C ARG A 310 16.82 -0.87 6.16
N GLU A 311 15.73 -1.30 6.81
CA GLU A 311 14.87 -0.47 7.69
C GLU A 311 14.41 0.81 6.98
N VAL A 312 13.98 0.71 5.73
CA VAL A 312 13.47 1.81 4.91
C VAL A 312 12.08 1.50 4.38
N TYR A 313 11.39 2.53 3.91
CA TYR A 313 10.08 2.38 3.29
C TYR A 313 10.12 2.88 1.84
N TYR A 314 9.36 2.21 0.97
CA TYR A 314 9.20 2.58 -0.42
C TYR A 314 7.73 2.90 -0.67
N ARG A 315 7.44 4.11 -1.17
CA ARG A 315 6.09 4.51 -1.53
C ARG A 315 6.00 4.67 -3.04
N ILE A 316 5.16 3.87 -3.69
CA ILE A 316 4.91 3.97 -5.13
C ILE A 316 4.04 5.20 -5.39
N VAL A 317 4.35 5.91 -6.46
CA VAL A 317 3.68 7.15 -6.86
C VAL A 317 3.38 7.09 -8.34
N TYR A 318 2.17 7.47 -8.71
CA TYR A 318 1.74 7.57 -10.10
C TYR A 318 1.56 9.04 -10.47
N PRO A 319 2.48 9.64 -11.23
CA PRO A 319 2.33 10.98 -11.75
C PRO A 319 1.14 11.08 -12.71
N ARG A 320 0.71 12.31 -13.01
CA ARG A 320 -0.31 12.54 -14.05
C ARG A 320 0.22 12.09 -15.41
N GLU A 321 -0.64 11.43 -16.17
CA GLU A 321 -0.37 11.02 -17.54
C GLU A 321 -1.39 11.63 -18.50
N ASN A 322 -1.04 11.75 -19.78
CA ASN A 322 -1.94 12.10 -20.87
C ASN A 322 -2.01 10.90 -21.82
N LEU A 323 -3.11 10.18 -21.79
CA LEU A 323 -3.28 8.93 -22.51
C LEU A 323 -4.09 9.12 -23.80
N SER A 324 -3.71 8.42 -24.86
CA SER A 324 -4.52 8.35 -26.09
C SER A 324 -5.80 7.56 -25.84
N LEU A 325 -6.85 7.84 -26.61
CA LEU A 325 -8.07 7.00 -26.62
C LEU A 325 -7.85 5.62 -27.26
N GLU A 326 -6.72 5.41 -27.91
CA GLU A 326 -6.33 4.11 -28.49
C GLU A 326 -5.73 3.16 -27.46
N GLU A 327 -5.42 3.67 -26.25
CA GLU A 327 -4.88 2.87 -25.16
C GLU A 327 -5.85 1.80 -24.67
N SER A 328 -5.30 0.63 -24.32
CA SER A 328 -6.03 -0.38 -23.57
C SER A 328 -6.04 -0.01 -22.08
N PHE A 329 -7.06 0.75 -21.66
CA PHE A 329 -7.19 1.16 -20.26
C PHE A 329 -7.39 -0.02 -19.31
N SER A 330 -7.96 -1.14 -19.81
CA SER A 330 -8.08 -2.35 -19.00
C SER A 330 -6.71 -2.95 -18.69
N ASP A 331 -5.79 -2.96 -19.66
CA ASP A 331 -4.44 -3.48 -19.45
C ASP A 331 -3.61 -2.57 -18.54
N LEU A 332 -3.72 -1.24 -18.71
CA LEU A 332 -3.12 -0.27 -17.80
C LEU A 332 -3.62 -0.42 -16.37
N TRP A 333 -4.90 -0.70 -16.20
CA TRP A 333 -5.50 -0.93 -14.89
C TRP A 333 -5.05 -2.24 -14.25
N GLN A 334 -4.88 -3.27 -15.08
CA GLN A 334 -4.57 -4.63 -14.63
C GLN A 334 -3.07 -4.88 -14.45
N SER A 335 -2.25 -4.23 -15.27
CA SER A 335 -0.81 -4.50 -15.37
C SER A 335 0.07 -3.36 -14.82
N GLY A 336 -0.54 -2.42 -14.10
CA GLY A 336 0.14 -1.23 -13.60
C GLY A 336 0.20 -0.10 -14.65
N ARG A 337 0.53 1.11 -14.16
CA ARG A 337 0.65 2.30 -15.00
C ARG A 337 1.91 2.26 -15.83
N SER A 338 1.88 2.96 -16.97
CA SER A 338 3.04 3.11 -17.85
C SER A 338 4.21 3.80 -17.16
N ARG A 339 3.92 4.74 -16.25
CA ARG A 339 4.92 5.55 -15.55
C ARG A 339 4.65 5.60 -14.05
N PHE A 340 5.70 5.48 -13.25
CA PHE A 340 5.63 5.61 -11.80
C PHE A 340 6.98 6.07 -11.24
N SER A 341 6.96 6.62 -10.03
CA SER A 341 8.15 6.81 -9.21
C SER A 341 8.03 6.06 -7.89
N ILE A 342 9.15 5.94 -7.18
CA ILE A 342 9.18 5.37 -5.84
C ILE A 342 9.91 6.35 -4.92
N ILE A 343 9.21 6.84 -3.89
CA ILE A 343 9.80 7.60 -2.80
C ILE A 343 10.51 6.61 -1.88
N ILE A 344 11.71 6.97 -1.43
CA ILE A 344 12.49 6.25 -0.44
C ILE A 344 12.45 7.05 0.87
N LEU A 345 11.95 6.42 1.95
CA LEU A 345 11.95 7.03 3.28
C LEU A 345 12.84 6.21 4.21
N ASP A 346 13.58 6.90 5.07
CA ASP A 346 14.37 6.25 6.12
C ASP A 346 13.47 5.66 7.25
N LYS A 347 14.09 5.02 8.24
CA LYS A 347 13.40 4.43 9.39
C LYS A 347 12.63 5.45 10.24
N ASP A 348 12.99 6.73 10.16
CA ASP A 348 12.36 7.85 10.88
C ASP A 348 11.35 8.59 10.00
N PHE A 349 11.09 8.05 8.78
CA PHE A 349 10.17 8.56 7.76
C PHE A 349 10.61 9.88 7.11
N HIS A 350 11.89 10.21 7.09
CA HIS A 350 12.38 11.30 6.26
C HIS A 350 12.52 10.83 4.81
N ILE A 351 12.06 11.64 3.87
CA ILE A 351 12.28 11.35 2.45
C ILE A 351 13.77 11.55 2.15
N ILE A 352 14.43 10.47 1.75
CA ILE A 352 15.87 10.45 1.41
C ILE A 352 16.12 10.29 -0.09
N GLY A 353 15.10 9.91 -0.86
CA GLY A 353 15.22 9.76 -2.31
C GLY A 353 13.85 9.61 -2.99
N GLU A 354 13.84 9.79 -4.31
CA GLU A 354 12.69 9.45 -5.15
C GLU A 354 13.17 9.21 -6.58
N THR A 355 12.97 8.01 -7.10
CA THR A 355 13.41 7.59 -8.43
C THR A 355 12.21 7.46 -9.36
N LEU A 356 12.26 8.12 -10.52
CA LEU A 356 11.27 7.96 -11.59
C LEU A 356 11.72 6.82 -12.52
N PHE A 357 10.83 5.86 -12.73
CA PHE A 357 11.10 4.70 -13.56
C PHE A 357 10.77 4.96 -15.04
N PRO A 358 11.49 4.29 -15.98
CA PRO A 358 11.22 4.41 -17.40
C PRO A 358 9.80 3.94 -17.76
N GLU A 359 9.18 4.64 -18.69
CA GLU A 359 7.83 4.31 -19.17
C GLU A 359 7.77 2.93 -19.82
N ASN A 360 6.67 2.20 -19.56
CA ASN A 360 6.36 0.93 -20.20
C ASN A 360 7.44 -0.16 -20.04
N HIS A 361 8.22 -0.09 -18.97
CA HIS A 361 9.31 -1.03 -18.74
C HIS A 361 9.06 -1.95 -17.55
N TYR A 362 8.62 -1.37 -16.44
CA TYR A 362 8.40 -2.07 -15.18
C TYR A 362 6.93 -2.09 -14.80
N ARG A 363 6.56 -3.12 -14.03
CA ARG A 363 5.24 -3.26 -13.42
C ARG A 363 5.31 -2.85 -11.97
N SER A 364 4.67 -1.75 -11.63
CA SER A 364 4.62 -1.21 -10.27
C SER A 364 3.72 -2.00 -9.32
N ASP A 365 2.92 -2.93 -9.81
CA ASP A 365 2.00 -3.78 -9.05
C ASP A 365 2.61 -5.13 -8.63
N LEU A 366 3.77 -5.50 -9.21
CA LEU A 366 4.47 -6.74 -8.93
C LEU A 366 5.90 -6.49 -8.45
N TYR A 367 6.11 -6.67 -7.18
CA TYR A 367 7.40 -6.45 -6.52
C TYR A 367 7.52 -7.35 -5.27
N TYR A 368 8.76 -7.54 -4.84
CA TYR A 368 9.08 -8.13 -3.54
C TYR A 368 10.45 -7.66 -3.06
N VAL A 369 10.71 -7.79 -1.75
CA VAL A 369 11.94 -7.35 -1.10
C VAL A 369 12.70 -8.55 -0.57
N THR A 370 14.02 -8.57 -0.79
CA THR A 370 14.95 -9.55 -0.21
C THR A 370 16.12 -8.85 0.47
N SER A 371 17.00 -9.61 1.07
CA SER A 371 18.27 -9.09 1.61
C SER A 371 19.15 -8.44 0.52
N GLU A 372 18.97 -8.80 -0.75
CA GLU A 372 19.69 -8.20 -1.87
C GLU A 372 19.14 -6.82 -2.26
N GLY A 373 17.83 -6.61 -2.22
CA GLY A 373 17.17 -5.37 -2.60
C GLY A 373 15.69 -5.51 -2.91
N LEU A 374 15.19 -4.51 -3.64
CA LEU A 374 13.84 -4.48 -4.16
C LEU A 374 13.82 -5.08 -5.56
N PHE A 375 13.08 -6.14 -5.75
CA PHE A 375 12.79 -6.72 -7.06
C PHE A 375 11.47 -6.14 -7.59
N ILE A 376 11.51 -5.60 -8.81
CA ILE A 376 10.34 -5.07 -9.52
C ILE A 376 10.21 -5.83 -10.84
N SER A 377 8.99 -6.25 -11.18
CA SER A 377 8.77 -6.97 -12.42
C SER A 377 9.08 -6.10 -13.64
N ASP A 378 9.86 -6.62 -14.58
CA ASP A 378 10.17 -6.03 -15.88
C ASP A 378 9.36 -6.68 -17.03
N SER A 379 8.23 -7.33 -16.69
CA SER A 379 7.28 -7.93 -17.63
C SER A 379 6.10 -6.98 -17.91
N HIS A 380 6.40 -5.73 -18.30
CA HIS A 380 5.34 -4.81 -18.72
C HIS A 380 4.80 -5.20 -20.10
N TYR A 381 3.47 -5.25 -20.27
CA TYR A 381 2.81 -5.74 -21.50
C TYR A 381 3.17 -4.94 -22.75
N LYS A 382 3.57 -3.68 -22.63
CA LYS A 382 4.04 -2.84 -23.75
C LYS A 382 5.54 -2.97 -24.06
N LYS A 383 6.28 -3.70 -23.25
CA LYS A 383 7.71 -3.89 -23.48
C LYS A 383 7.92 -4.78 -24.72
N PRO A 384 8.71 -4.36 -25.73
CA PRO A 384 8.81 -5.06 -27.00
C PRO A 384 9.30 -6.52 -26.92
N ASP A 385 10.07 -6.82 -25.88
CA ASP A 385 10.65 -8.15 -25.62
C ASP A 385 9.95 -8.86 -24.45
N ASN A 386 8.72 -8.46 -24.11
CA ASN A 386 7.93 -9.13 -23.07
C ASN A 386 7.52 -10.52 -23.54
N ASP A 387 7.81 -11.51 -22.70
CA ASP A 387 7.40 -12.89 -22.88
C ASP A 387 6.23 -13.18 -21.91
N GLU A 388 5.06 -13.50 -22.45
CA GLU A 388 3.85 -13.73 -21.65
C GLU A 388 3.88 -15.03 -20.85
N ASP A 389 4.75 -15.97 -21.23
CA ASP A 389 4.95 -17.24 -20.53
C ASP A 389 5.92 -17.14 -19.36
N VAL A 390 6.48 -15.95 -19.14
CA VAL A 390 7.49 -15.71 -18.12
C VAL A 390 7.18 -14.46 -17.30
N LEU A 391 7.25 -14.58 -16.00
CA LEU A 391 7.27 -13.43 -15.11
C LEU A 391 8.71 -13.16 -14.65
N SER A 392 9.24 -12.00 -15.02
CA SER A 392 10.61 -11.61 -14.70
C SER A 392 10.66 -10.42 -13.78
N PHE A 393 11.75 -10.35 -13.00
CA PHE A 393 12.01 -9.28 -12.05
C PHE A 393 13.44 -8.79 -12.15
N ARG A 394 13.63 -7.50 -12.03
CA ARG A 394 14.91 -6.81 -11.99
C ARG A 394 15.21 -6.35 -10.56
N LEU A 395 16.44 -6.57 -10.11
CA LEU A 395 16.90 -6.13 -8.80
C LEU A 395 17.31 -4.66 -8.83
N PHE A 396 16.79 -3.91 -7.88
CA PHE A 396 17.17 -2.53 -7.58
C PHE A 396 17.81 -2.43 -6.20
N MET A 397 18.90 -1.69 -6.12
CA MET A 397 19.58 -1.36 -4.87
C MET A 397 19.50 0.14 -4.61
N ILE A 398 19.48 0.54 -3.34
CA ILE A 398 19.62 1.94 -2.96
C ILE A 398 21.10 2.32 -3.07
N GLY A 399 21.40 3.35 -3.85
CA GLY A 399 22.72 3.92 -4.01
C GLY A 399 22.72 5.43 -3.78
N ALA A 400 23.91 6.04 -3.74
CA ALA A 400 24.01 7.49 -3.69
C ALA A 400 23.37 8.11 -4.95
N SER A 401 22.65 9.21 -4.77
CA SER A 401 22.12 9.99 -5.89
C SER A 401 23.26 10.60 -6.68
N ASN A 402 23.22 10.47 -8.01
CA ASN A 402 24.24 11.04 -8.92
C ASN A 402 24.02 12.54 -9.13
#